data_91e668738c22a67ec35d4a92bcecf70a
#
_entry.id   91e668738c22a67ec35d4a92bcecf70a
#
_cell.length_a   1.000
_cell.length_b   1.000
_cell.length_c   1.000
_cell.angle_alpha   90.00
_cell.angle_beta   90.00
_cell.angle_gamma   90.00
#
_symmetry.space_group_name_H-M   'P 1'
#
loop_
_entity.id
_entity.type
_entity.pdbx_description
1 polymer ?
#
loop_
_entity_poly.entity_id
_entity_poly.type
_entity_poly.pdbx_seq_one_letter_code
_entity_poly.pdbx_strand_id
1 'polypeptide(L)'
;MGPSMRTAPATAAQPRRAADWGALGVVCPLCQGALVDAGVSALACTRCGATWPVTCGIPDLRTIGDPYLGLAEDAAAATALASREDALSFAALYAAYYEGNDKVTHDQVVRFTHGVLAAADRATATLETWRELGATIDRAGTVLEVGCGTAPLGVVMAAAGHRVLAIDAGLRWLVLARKRAAERGIDLPVLCANAERLPLRDGGFAATVGESVLENLTDPEAGIAEMRRVTRAGGPVALTTPNRHSLGPDPHLGLLAGGWRSLGALRRHAQRTGQVMPRRRLFSPHELVDALREGGLETIRIALPRFADAQRAGQPPHIDLAIAAYHLARRLPGVRGVVLQVAPTLAVVARSTARST
;
A
#
# COMPACT_ATOMS: atom_id res chain seq x y z
N MET A 1 -18.39 -46.29 -2.55
CA MET A 1 -17.60 -45.96 -1.33
C MET A 1 -16.45 -45.08 -1.78
N GLY A 2 -16.56 -43.75 -1.66
CA GLY A 2 -15.54 -42.77 -1.97
C GLY A 2 -14.66 -42.51 -0.77
N PRO A 3 -13.40 -42.15 -0.92
CA PRO A 3 -12.48 -41.90 0.20
C PRO A 3 -12.87 -40.62 0.93
N SER A 4 -13.06 -40.73 2.25
CA SER A 4 -13.27 -39.65 3.20
C SER A 4 -12.02 -38.75 3.24
N MET A 5 -12.14 -37.50 2.79
CA MET A 5 -11.15 -36.47 3.06
C MET A 5 -11.10 -36.19 4.57
N ARG A 6 -10.07 -36.66 5.23
CA ARG A 6 -9.75 -36.26 6.60
C ARG A 6 -9.23 -34.81 6.55
N THR A 7 -10.00 -33.89 7.13
CA THR A 7 -9.53 -32.55 7.43
C THR A 7 -8.41 -32.64 8.47
N ALA A 8 -7.21 -32.19 8.13
CA ALA A 8 -6.13 -32.04 9.09
C ALA A 8 -6.54 -31.07 10.20
N PRO A 9 -6.19 -31.33 11.48
CA PRO A 9 -6.48 -30.42 12.56
C PRO A 9 -5.70 -29.10 12.34
N ALA A 10 -6.40 -27.98 12.56
CA ALA A 10 -5.78 -26.65 12.57
C ALA A 10 -4.62 -26.67 13.59
N THR A 11 -3.42 -26.49 13.09
CA THR A 11 -2.23 -26.36 13.92
C THR A 11 -2.41 -25.13 14.81
N ALA A 12 -2.33 -25.27 16.12
CA ALA A 12 -2.37 -24.18 17.07
C ALA A 12 -1.37 -23.10 16.64
N ALA A 13 -1.82 -21.88 16.50
CA ALA A 13 -0.98 -20.75 16.10
C ALA A 13 0.19 -20.63 17.08
N GLN A 14 1.40 -20.82 16.60
CA GLN A 14 2.61 -20.59 17.40
C GLN A 14 2.62 -19.12 17.84
N PRO A 15 3.05 -18.81 19.08
CA PRO A 15 3.18 -17.44 19.54
C PRO A 15 4.09 -16.69 18.55
N ARG A 16 3.55 -15.62 17.95
CA ARG A 16 4.28 -14.81 16.98
C ARG A 16 5.55 -14.28 17.62
N ARG A 17 6.69 -14.53 17.00
CA ARG A 17 7.98 -14.02 17.46
C ARG A 17 7.91 -12.47 17.35
N ALA A 18 8.21 -11.76 18.44
CA ALA A 18 8.34 -10.31 18.39
C ALA A 18 9.39 -9.95 17.31
N ALA A 19 9.04 -9.08 16.38
CA ALA A 19 9.99 -8.63 15.37
C ALA A 19 11.12 -7.87 16.06
N ASP A 20 12.36 -8.13 15.63
CA ASP A 20 13.49 -7.31 16.06
C ASP A 20 13.43 -5.95 15.32
N TRP A 21 12.73 -5.00 15.94
CA TRP A 21 12.52 -3.67 15.38
C TRP A 21 13.83 -2.92 15.15
N GLY A 22 14.85 -3.16 15.99
CA GLY A 22 16.18 -2.59 15.85
C GLY A 22 16.90 -3.13 14.60
N ALA A 23 16.84 -4.43 14.35
CA ALA A 23 17.39 -5.05 13.15
C ALA A 23 16.65 -4.64 11.87
N LEU A 24 15.36 -4.30 11.97
CA LEU A 24 14.57 -3.73 10.87
C LEU A 24 14.82 -2.23 10.67
N GLY A 25 15.70 -1.61 11.48
CA GLY A 25 16.02 -0.19 11.37
C GLY A 25 14.95 0.75 11.90
N VAL A 26 14.01 0.26 12.71
CA VAL A 26 12.96 1.07 13.32
C VAL A 26 13.56 1.93 14.44
N VAL A 27 13.21 3.21 14.45
CA VAL A 27 13.70 4.21 15.39
C VAL A 27 12.57 5.11 15.90
N CYS A 28 12.82 5.87 16.96
CA CYS A 28 11.86 6.85 17.44
C CYS A 28 11.57 7.94 16.39
N PRO A 29 10.31 8.19 16.00
CA PRO A 29 9.98 9.21 15.01
C PRO A 29 10.26 10.64 15.46
N LEU A 30 10.45 10.88 16.77
CA LEU A 30 10.74 12.22 17.30
C LEU A 30 12.22 12.57 17.27
N CYS A 31 13.11 11.59 17.58
CA CYS A 31 14.53 11.89 17.77
C CYS A 31 15.48 10.87 17.12
N GLN A 32 14.96 9.86 16.41
CA GLN A 32 15.71 8.75 15.80
C GLN A 32 16.54 7.91 16.80
N GLY A 33 16.22 7.98 18.09
CA GLY A 33 16.80 7.12 19.13
C GLY A 33 16.30 5.68 19.02
N ALA A 34 17.03 4.75 19.59
CA ALA A 34 16.64 3.34 19.65
C ALA A 34 15.35 3.16 20.45
N LEU A 35 14.51 2.23 20.01
CA LEU A 35 13.30 1.82 20.72
C LEU A 35 13.55 0.48 21.41
N VAL A 36 13.08 0.37 22.65
CA VAL A 36 13.13 -0.85 23.45
C VAL A 36 11.75 -1.20 23.98
N ASP A 37 11.52 -2.47 24.28
CA ASP A 37 10.27 -2.91 24.87
C ASP A 37 10.07 -2.26 26.26
N ALA A 38 8.88 -1.67 26.45
CA ALA A 38 8.43 -1.09 27.71
C ALA A 38 7.18 -1.85 28.21
N GLY A 39 7.30 -3.16 28.30
CA GLY A 39 6.21 -4.10 28.52
C GLY A 39 5.57 -4.58 27.21
N VAL A 40 4.50 -5.35 27.33
CA VAL A 40 3.84 -6.00 26.16
C VAL A 40 3.03 -5.04 25.29
N SER A 41 2.76 -3.84 25.77
CA SER A 41 1.86 -2.87 25.12
C SER A 41 2.52 -1.53 24.77
N ALA A 42 3.82 -1.41 24.91
CA ALA A 42 4.53 -0.17 24.59
C ALA A 42 5.98 -0.40 24.16
N LEU A 43 6.49 0.54 23.35
CA LEU A 43 7.91 0.77 23.10
C LEU A 43 8.34 2.09 23.73
N ALA A 44 9.53 2.16 24.30
CA ALA A 44 10.11 3.39 24.86
C ALA A 44 11.37 3.80 24.10
N CYS A 45 11.53 5.10 23.88
CA CYS A 45 12.74 5.64 23.28
C CYS A 45 13.82 5.82 24.35
N THR A 46 14.99 5.24 24.12
CA THR A 46 16.15 5.33 25.03
C THR A 46 16.79 6.74 25.06
N ARG A 47 16.51 7.59 24.07
CA ARG A 47 17.10 8.93 23.96
C ARG A 47 16.20 10.03 24.52
N CYS A 48 14.91 10.06 24.15
CA CYS A 48 14.00 11.16 24.55
C CYS A 48 12.92 10.73 25.55
N GLY A 49 12.86 9.46 25.93
CA GLY A 49 11.88 8.93 26.88
C GLY A 49 10.45 8.82 26.34
N ALA A 50 10.20 9.19 25.08
CA ALA A 50 8.87 9.07 24.50
C ALA A 50 8.44 7.61 24.45
N THR A 51 7.15 7.36 24.75
CA THR A 51 6.55 6.03 24.72
C THR A 51 5.56 5.93 23.57
N TRP A 52 5.52 4.77 22.94
CA TRP A 52 4.70 4.47 21.76
C TRP A 52 3.87 3.22 22.03
N PRO A 53 2.54 3.26 21.81
CA PRO A 53 1.70 2.11 22.10
C PRO A 53 1.98 0.95 21.13
N VAL A 54 1.79 -0.27 21.63
CA VAL A 54 1.71 -1.49 20.83
C VAL A 54 0.27 -2.01 20.92
N THR A 55 -0.49 -1.81 19.88
CA THR A 55 -1.91 -2.18 19.82
C THR A 55 -2.08 -3.43 18.97
N CYS A 56 -2.75 -4.45 19.49
CA CYS A 56 -2.91 -5.74 18.82
C CYS A 56 -1.56 -6.38 18.39
N GLY A 57 -0.46 -6.12 19.14
CA GLY A 57 0.88 -6.57 18.80
C GLY A 57 1.54 -5.80 17.65
N ILE A 58 0.99 -4.68 17.22
CA ILE A 58 1.52 -3.79 16.17
C ILE A 58 1.96 -2.48 16.83
N PRO A 59 3.26 -2.09 16.70
CA PRO A 59 3.69 -0.78 17.18
C PRO A 59 3.01 0.35 16.41
N ASP A 60 2.52 1.35 17.15
CA ASP A 60 1.94 2.56 16.59
C ASP A 60 2.89 3.75 16.80
N LEU A 61 3.65 4.08 15.77
CA LEU A 61 4.64 5.15 15.76
C LEU A 61 4.16 6.37 14.96
N ARG A 62 2.84 6.52 14.77
CA ARG A 62 2.27 7.68 14.08
C ARG A 62 2.52 8.97 14.85
N THR A 63 2.88 10.01 14.14
CA THR A 63 3.00 11.38 14.65
C THR A 63 1.90 12.29 14.11
N ILE A 64 1.16 11.84 13.10
CA ILE A 64 0.04 12.50 12.44
C ILE A 64 -1.14 11.53 12.46
N GLY A 65 -2.36 12.02 12.68
CA GLY A 65 -3.56 11.18 12.65
C GLY A 65 -3.86 10.63 11.23
N ASP A 66 -4.59 9.51 11.17
CA ASP A 66 -5.16 9.01 9.92
C ASP A 66 -6.14 10.07 9.36
N PRO A 67 -6.04 10.46 8.08
CA PRO A 67 -6.93 11.48 7.51
C PRO A 67 -8.40 11.04 7.41
N TYR A 68 -8.70 9.75 7.57
CA TYR A 68 -10.04 9.18 7.42
C TYR A 68 -10.69 8.81 8.75
N LEU A 69 -9.90 8.42 9.75
CA LEU A 69 -10.37 8.03 11.08
C LEU A 69 -9.52 8.66 12.17
N GLY A 70 -10.15 9.04 13.30
CA GLY A 70 -9.42 9.41 14.52
C GLY A 70 -8.57 8.25 15.05
N LEU A 71 -7.46 8.55 15.72
CA LEU A 71 -6.55 7.51 16.26
C LEU A 71 -7.27 6.50 17.17
N ALA A 72 -8.19 6.99 18.01
CA ALA A 72 -8.98 6.13 18.92
C ALA A 72 -9.98 5.24 18.15
N GLU A 73 -10.63 5.78 17.11
CA GLU A 73 -11.56 5.01 16.26
C GLU A 73 -10.81 3.93 15.48
N ASP A 74 -9.64 4.26 14.93
CA ASP A 74 -8.80 3.31 14.21
C ASP A 74 -8.29 2.18 15.12
N ALA A 75 -7.85 2.53 16.34
CA ALA A 75 -7.43 1.55 17.35
C ALA A 75 -8.60 0.62 17.78
N ALA A 76 -9.80 1.17 17.95
CA ALA A 76 -11.00 0.40 18.28
C ALA A 76 -11.37 -0.55 17.13
N ALA A 77 -11.34 -0.07 15.88
CA ALA A 77 -11.59 -0.89 14.69
C ALA A 77 -10.54 -2.01 14.55
N ALA A 78 -9.26 -1.71 14.77
CA ALA A 78 -8.19 -2.70 14.77
C ALA A 78 -8.39 -3.76 15.84
N THR A 79 -8.79 -3.36 17.06
CA THR A 79 -9.05 -4.28 18.17
C THR A 79 -10.24 -5.19 17.88
N ALA A 80 -11.31 -4.64 17.30
CA ALA A 80 -12.48 -5.43 16.89
C ALA A 80 -12.14 -6.46 15.80
N LEU A 81 -11.29 -6.10 14.84
CA LEU A 81 -10.78 -7.03 13.82
C LEU A 81 -9.86 -8.10 14.44
N ALA A 82 -8.93 -7.68 15.28
CA ALA A 82 -7.98 -8.60 15.91
C ALA A 82 -8.65 -9.65 16.80
N SER A 83 -9.76 -9.31 17.48
CA SER A 83 -10.53 -10.28 18.28
C SER A 83 -11.19 -11.38 17.45
N ARG A 84 -11.34 -11.18 16.13
CA ARG A 84 -11.93 -12.14 15.17
C ARG A 84 -10.90 -12.78 14.24
N GLU A 85 -9.62 -12.38 14.34
CA GLU A 85 -8.55 -12.73 13.39
C GLU A 85 -8.32 -14.23 13.27
N ASP A 86 -8.36 -14.95 14.38
CA ASP A 86 -8.14 -16.41 14.39
C ASP A 86 -9.37 -17.20 13.88
N ALA A 87 -10.55 -16.66 14.07
CA ALA A 87 -11.82 -17.34 13.72
C ALA A 87 -12.23 -17.14 12.24
N LEU A 88 -11.81 -16.04 11.62
CA LEU A 88 -12.25 -15.67 10.27
C LEU A 88 -11.13 -15.81 9.24
N SER A 89 -11.51 -16.13 8.00
CA SER A 89 -10.60 -15.98 6.86
C SER A 89 -10.34 -14.49 6.58
N PHE A 90 -9.27 -14.20 5.85
CA PHE A 90 -8.97 -12.83 5.41
C PHE A 90 -10.16 -12.17 4.70
N ALA A 91 -10.81 -12.90 3.79
CA ALA A 91 -11.97 -12.38 3.06
C ALA A 91 -13.15 -12.08 4.00
N ALA A 92 -13.43 -12.97 4.94
CA ALA A 92 -14.50 -12.78 5.92
C ALA A 92 -14.15 -11.65 6.91
N LEU A 93 -12.89 -11.54 7.34
CA LEU A 93 -12.43 -10.48 8.23
C LEU A 93 -12.50 -9.10 7.55
N TYR A 94 -12.15 -9.03 6.24
CA TYR A 94 -12.30 -7.83 5.45
C TYR A 94 -13.76 -7.40 5.29
N ALA A 95 -14.66 -8.35 5.02
CA ALA A 95 -16.11 -8.08 4.97
C ALA A 95 -16.64 -7.60 6.32
N ALA A 96 -16.18 -8.20 7.42
CA ALA A 96 -16.54 -7.82 8.78
C ALA A 96 -16.18 -6.38 9.16
N TYR A 97 -15.14 -5.82 8.54
CA TYR A 97 -14.78 -4.40 8.72
C TYR A 97 -15.90 -3.45 8.27
N TYR A 98 -16.70 -3.85 7.27
CA TYR A 98 -17.80 -3.04 6.76
C TYR A 98 -19.15 -3.37 7.39
N GLU A 99 -19.22 -4.38 8.28
CA GLU A 99 -20.45 -4.69 9.00
C GLU A 99 -20.88 -3.49 9.88
N GLY A 100 -22.09 -2.96 9.64
CA GLY A 100 -22.60 -1.80 10.37
C GLY A 100 -21.95 -0.45 10.03
N ASN A 101 -21.13 -0.38 8.99
CA ASN A 101 -20.54 0.87 8.54
C ASN A 101 -21.47 1.58 7.55
N ASP A 102 -22.20 2.57 8.03
CA ASP A 102 -23.15 3.40 7.25
C ASP A 102 -22.46 4.48 6.39
N LYS A 103 -21.14 4.68 6.57
CA LYS A 103 -20.34 5.67 5.79
C LYS A 103 -20.01 5.17 4.39
N VAL A 104 -20.24 3.89 4.08
CA VAL A 104 -19.88 3.27 2.80
C VAL A 104 -21.09 2.59 2.20
N THR A 105 -21.43 2.88 0.96
CA THR A 105 -22.57 2.25 0.29
C THR A 105 -22.29 0.78 -0.02
N HIS A 106 -23.35 -0.04 -0.15
CA HIS A 106 -23.22 -1.45 -0.51
C HIS A 106 -22.38 -1.65 -1.78
N ASP A 107 -22.62 -0.84 -2.83
CA ASP A 107 -21.86 -0.92 -4.09
C ASP A 107 -20.38 -0.59 -3.91
N GLN A 108 -20.05 0.31 -2.98
CA GLN A 108 -18.65 0.59 -2.64
C GLN A 108 -18.01 -0.61 -1.94
N VAL A 109 -18.72 -1.25 -0.98
CA VAL A 109 -18.22 -2.45 -0.29
C VAL A 109 -17.95 -3.57 -1.29
N VAL A 110 -18.86 -3.82 -2.24
CA VAL A 110 -18.68 -4.83 -3.29
C VAL A 110 -17.44 -4.54 -4.14
N ARG A 111 -17.29 -3.29 -4.60
CA ARG A 111 -16.11 -2.89 -5.40
C ARG A 111 -14.80 -3.03 -4.60
N PHE A 112 -14.78 -2.58 -3.35
CA PHE A 112 -13.59 -2.66 -2.50
C PHE A 112 -13.21 -4.10 -2.20
N THR A 113 -14.20 -4.95 -1.89
CA THR A 113 -13.98 -6.38 -1.64
C THR A 113 -13.41 -7.07 -2.88
N HIS A 114 -14.00 -6.84 -4.06
CA HIS A 114 -13.48 -7.39 -5.32
C HIS A 114 -12.05 -6.91 -5.58
N GLY A 115 -11.79 -5.61 -5.41
CA GLY A 115 -10.45 -5.03 -5.59
C GLY A 115 -9.40 -5.60 -4.64
N VAL A 116 -9.78 -5.84 -3.39
CA VAL A 116 -8.87 -6.39 -2.36
C VAL A 116 -8.59 -7.88 -2.61
N LEU A 117 -9.58 -8.66 -3.03
CA LEU A 117 -9.37 -10.09 -3.34
C LEU A 117 -8.46 -10.27 -4.56
N ALA A 118 -8.61 -9.45 -5.60
CA ALA A 118 -7.75 -9.45 -6.79
C ALA A 118 -6.38 -8.75 -6.59
N ALA A 119 -6.10 -8.25 -5.38
CA ALA A 119 -4.92 -7.40 -5.17
C ALA A 119 -3.59 -8.15 -5.29
N ALA A 120 -3.53 -9.44 -4.98
CA ALA A 120 -2.29 -10.24 -5.11
C ALA A 120 -1.87 -10.41 -6.57
N ASP A 121 -2.82 -10.64 -7.47
CA ASP A 121 -2.55 -10.77 -8.90
C ASP A 121 -2.14 -9.42 -9.50
N ARG A 122 -2.80 -8.34 -9.06
CA ARG A 122 -2.40 -6.97 -9.41
C ARG A 122 -0.98 -6.67 -8.94
N ALA A 123 -0.63 -7.02 -7.70
CA ALA A 123 0.70 -6.84 -7.14
C ALA A 123 1.77 -7.57 -7.97
N THR A 124 1.49 -8.79 -8.43
CA THR A 124 2.39 -9.53 -9.33
C THR A 124 2.61 -8.78 -10.65
N ALA A 125 1.55 -8.30 -11.29
CA ALA A 125 1.65 -7.53 -12.53
C ALA A 125 2.39 -6.18 -12.33
N THR A 126 2.23 -5.57 -11.16
CA THR A 126 2.96 -4.35 -10.76
C THR A 126 4.45 -4.63 -10.63
N LEU A 127 4.85 -5.70 -9.95
CA LEU A 127 6.26 -6.09 -9.82
C LEU A 127 6.90 -6.39 -11.18
N GLU A 128 6.19 -7.05 -12.08
CA GLU A 128 6.66 -7.25 -13.45
C GLU A 128 6.86 -5.93 -14.20
N THR A 129 5.93 -4.99 -14.05
CA THR A 129 6.04 -3.66 -14.66
C THR A 129 7.26 -2.91 -14.12
N TRP A 130 7.50 -2.91 -12.83
CA TRP A 130 8.68 -2.27 -12.23
C TRP A 130 9.99 -2.93 -12.66
N ARG A 131 10.01 -4.26 -12.82
CA ARG A 131 11.16 -4.97 -13.37
C ARG A 131 11.45 -4.55 -14.82
N GLU A 132 10.43 -4.40 -15.66
CA GLU A 132 10.55 -3.85 -17.01
C GLU A 132 11.12 -2.43 -17.02
N LEU A 133 10.80 -1.62 -16.00
CA LEU A 133 11.36 -0.28 -15.78
C LEU A 133 12.78 -0.30 -15.21
N GLY A 134 13.34 -1.47 -14.91
CA GLY A 134 14.69 -1.65 -14.40
C GLY A 134 14.80 -1.56 -12.87
N ALA A 135 13.71 -1.79 -12.13
CA ALA A 135 13.79 -2.00 -10.69
C ALA A 135 14.50 -3.33 -10.40
N THR A 136 15.73 -3.25 -9.94
CA THR A 136 16.49 -4.39 -9.45
C THR A 136 16.52 -4.33 -7.93
N ILE A 137 15.90 -5.30 -7.27
CA ILE A 137 15.81 -5.36 -5.82
C ILE A 137 16.80 -6.41 -5.31
N ASP A 138 17.75 -5.97 -4.50
CA ASP A 138 18.72 -6.85 -3.87
C ASP A 138 18.05 -7.72 -2.81
N ARG A 139 18.15 -9.03 -2.96
CA ARG A 139 17.56 -10.02 -2.04
C ARG A 139 18.24 -10.06 -0.67
N ALA A 140 19.48 -9.59 -0.56
CA ALA A 140 20.19 -9.54 0.72
C ALA A 140 19.65 -8.43 1.64
N GLY A 141 19.04 -7.38 1.06
CA GLY A 141 18.47 -6.27 1.80
C GLY A 141 16.99 -6.43 2.12
N THR A 142 16.49 -5.60 3.02
CA THR A 142 15.07 -5.51 3.35
C THR A 142 14.37 -4.54 2.40
N VAL A 143 13.18 -4.88 1.94
CA VAL A 143 12.29 -4.01 1.17
C VAL A 143 11.31 -3.34 2.11
N LEU A 144 11.09 -2.05 1.92
CA LEU A 144 10.03 -1.31 2.58
C LEU A 144 8.81 -1.19 1.68
N GLU A 145 7.65 -1.67 2.14
CA GLU A 145 6.36 -1.35 1.52
C GLU A 145 5.70 -0.21 2.31
N VAL A 146 5.49 0.93 1.66
CA VAL A 146 4.84 2.12 2.25
C VAL A 146 3.39 2.20 1.79
N GLY A 147 2.48 2.52 2.72
CA GLY A 147 1.04 2.55 2.44
C GLY A 147 0.51 1.18 2.03
N CYS A 148 0.91 0.15 2.76
CA CYS A 148 0.68 -1.24 2.37
C CYS A 148 -0.81 -1.64 2.39
N GLY A 149 -1.67 -0.91 3.09
CA GLY A 149 -3.05 -1.30 3.29
C GLY A 149 -3.13 -2.73 3.84
N THR A 150 -3.71 -3.65 3.07
CA THR A 150 -3.77 -5.08 3.39
C THR A 150 -2.54 -5.87 2.90
N ALA A 151 -1.45 -5.20 2.56
CA ALA A 151 -0.14 -5.70 2.13
C ALA A 151 -0.15 -6.77 1.02
N PRO A 152 -0.91 -6.62 -0.07
CA PRO A 152 -0.87 -7.60 -1.15
C PRO A 152 0.51 -7.69 -1.80
N LEU A 153 1.18 -6.56 -1.98
CA LEU A 153 2.49 -6.45 -2.59
C LEU A 153 3.58 -7.06 -1.68
N GLY A 154 3.59 -6.70 -0.40
CA GLY A 154 4.52 -7.26 0.58
C GLY A 154 4.40 -8.77 0.73
N VAL A 155 3.18 -9.28 0.72
CA VAL A 155 2.93 -10.74 0.77
C VAL A 155 3.45 -11.44 -0.48
N VAL A 156 3.24 -10.90 -1.69
CA VAL A 156 3.77 -11.46 -2.94
C VAL A 156 5.31 -11.42 -2.95
N MET A 157 5.91 -10.31 -2.50
CA MET A 157 7.37 -10.19 -2.40
C MET A 157 7.96 -11.13 -1.37
N ALA A 158 7.34 -11.27 -0.20
CA ALA A 158 7.78 -12.19 0.84
C ALA A 158 7.68 -13.66 0.37
N ALA A 159 6.60 -14.04 -0.32
CA ALA A 159 6.44 -15.33 -0.96
C ALA A 159 7.54 -15.62 -2.01
N ALA A 160 8.04 -14.57 -2.67
CA ALA A 160 9.17 -14.66 -3.61
C ALA A 160 10.54 -14.66 -2.92
N GLY A 161 10.60 -14.67 -1.57
CA GLY A 161 11.82 -14.77 -0.77
C GLY A 161 12.49 -13.43 -0.43
N HIS A 162 11.80 -12.30 -0.59
CA HIS A 162 12.29 -11.00 -0.10
C HIS A 162 11.98 -10.84 1.39
N ARG A 163 12.89 -10.20 2.13
CA ARG A 163 12.57 -9.67 3.47
C ARG A 163 11.80 -8.37 3.28
N VAL A 164 10.64 -8.25 3.90
CA VAL A 164 9.74 -7.10 3.74
C VAL A 164 9.36 -6.55 5.11
N LEU A 165 9.38 -5.23 5.26
CA LEU A 165 8.67 -4.49 6.30
C LEU A 165 7.52 -3.73 5.64
N ALA A 166 6.29 -3.92 6.12
CA ALA A 166 5.12 -3.26 5.58
C ALA A 166 4.61 -2.17 6.55
N ILE A 167 4.37 -0.96 6.03
CA ILE A 167 3.95 0.20 6.82
C ILE A 167 2.66 0.79 6.27
N ASP A 168 1.75 1.13 7.18
CA ASP A 168 0.53 1.89 6.87
C ASP A 168 0.15 2.81 8.02
N ALA A 169 -0.56 3.90 7.73
CA ALA A 169 -1.09 4.79 8.74
C ALA A 169 -2.41 4.28 9.37
N GLY A 170 -3.06 3.31 8.77
CA GLY A 170 -4.29 2.68 9.27
C GLY A 170 -4.01 1.39 10.03
N LEU A 171 -4.08 1.42 11.35
CA LEU A 171 -3.82 0.25 12.20
C LEU A 171 -4.75 -0.92 11.86
N ARG A 172 -6.02 -0.65 11.55
CA ARG A 172 -7.02 -1.64 11.10
C ARG A 172 -6.58 -2.39 9.84
N TRP A 173 -5.93 -1.69 8.91
CA TRP A 173 -5.41 -2.30 7.68
C TRP A 173 -4.26 -3.26 7.96
N LEU A 174 -3.43 -2.95 8.95
CA LEU A 174 -2.29 -3.78 9.34
C LEU A 174 -2.72 -5.09 10.02
N VAL A 175 -3.85 -5.10 10.74
CA VAL A 175 -4.46 -6.35 11.22
C VAL A 175 -4.87 -7.24 10.04
N LEU A 176 -5.50 -6.66 9.03
CA LEU A 176 -5.88 -7.36 7.80
C LEU A 176 -4.66 -7.80 6.99
N ALA A 177 -3.60 -6.97 6.90
CA ALA A 177 -2.34 -7.31 6.24
C ALA A 177 -1.69 -8.55 6.88
N ARG A 178 -1.62 -8.56 8.20
CA ARG A 178 -1.11 -9.67 8.99
C ARG A 178 -1.92 -10.95 8.77
N LYS A 179 -3.25 -10.85 8.75
CA LYS A 179 -4.13 -11.98 8.45
C LYS A 179 -3.89 -12.54 7.05
N ARG A 180 -3.79 -11.66 6.05
CA ARG A 180 -3.48 -12.06 4.66
C ARG A 180 -2.15 -12.81 4.56
N ALA A 181 -1.12 -12.32 5.25
CA ALA A 181 0.19 -12.95 5.28
C ALA A 181 0.15 -14.32 5.97
N ALA A 182 -0.49 -14.40 7.13
CA ALA A 182 -0.61 -15.62 7.93
C ALA A 182 -1.31 -16.75 7.17
N GLU A 183 -2.33 -16.47 6.36
CA GLU A 183 -3.01 -17.48 5.51
C GLU A 183 -2.09 -18.08 4.43
N ARG A 184 -0.97 -17.43 4.14
CA ARG A 184 0.08 -17.93 3.23
C ARG A 184 1.30 -18.46 3.96
N GLY A 185 1.24 -18.62 5.28
CA GLY A 185 2.37 -19.06 6.11
C GLY A 185 3.52 -18.04 6.15
N ILE A 186 3.25 -16.76 5.90
CA ILE A 186 4.23 -15.68 5.87
C ILE A 186 4.15 -14.92 7.19
N ASP A 187 5.28 -14.79 7.88
CA ASP A 187 5.47 -13.87 8.99
C ASP A 187 5.92 -12.52 8.41
N LEU A 188 4.96 -11.59 8.25
CA LEU A 188 5.19 -10.27 7.70
C LEU A 188 5.23 -9.24 8.83
N PRO A 189 6.38 -8.64 9.12
CA PRO A 189 6.46 -7.50 10.03
C PRO A 189 5.63 -6.32 9.51
N VAL A 190 4.72 -5.82 10.37
CA VAL A 190 3.87 -4.67 10.05
C VAL A 190 4.04 -3.59 11.11
N LEU A 191 4.08 -2.32 10.69
CA LEU A 191 4.34 -1.17 11.54
C LEU A 191 3.35 -0.05 11.22
N CYS A 192 2.67 0.49 12.23
CA CYS A 192 1.77 1.62 12.07
C CYS A 192 2.57 2.93 12.12
N ALA A 193 2.65 3.63 10.97
CA ALA A 193 3.42 4.88 10.86
C ALA A 193 2.98 5.71 9.64
N ASN A 194 3.29 7.02 9.67
CA ASN A 194 3.01 7.93 8.57
C ASN A 194 4.16 7.91 7.54
N ALA A 195 3.80 7.92 6.27
CA ALA A 195 4.76 7.95 5.17
C ALA A 195 5.54 9.27 5.11
N GLU A 196 4.94 10.37 5.57
CA GLU A 196 5.53 11.71 5.63
C GLU A 196 6.56 11.86 6.76
N ARG A 197 6.65 10.87 7.66
CA ARG A 197 7.62 10.84 8.76
C ARG A 197 7.89 9.40 9.17
N LEU A 198 8.68 8.71 8.37
CA LEU A 198 9.00 7.30 8.59
C LEU A 198 9.91 7.13 9.81
N PRO A 199 9.52 6.30 10.80
CA PRO A 199 10.33 6.01 11.98
C PRO A 199 11.42 4.98 11.66
N LEU A 200 12.24 5.26 10.65
CA LEU A 200 13.22 4.35 10.08
C LEU A 200 14.56 5.07 9.86
N ARG A 201 15.66 4.31 9.97
CA ARG A 201 17.02 4.81 9.73
C ARG A 201 17.22 5.19 8.26
N ASP A 202 18.10 6.14 8.03
CA ASP A 202 18.56 6.55 6.70
C ASP A 202 19.22 5.37 5.98
N GLY A 203 18.87 5.16 4.70
CA GLY A 203 19.51 4.16 3.83
C GLY A 203 19.37 2.70 4.29
N GLY A 204 18.43 2.40 5.17
CA GLY A 204 18.24 1.06 5.76
C GLY A 204 17.64 0.03 4.79
N PHE A 205 17.01 0.47 3.70
CA PHE A 205 16.24 -0.41 2.83
C PHE A 205 16.86 -0.56 1.44
N ALA A 206 16.87 -1.78 0.94
CA ALA A 206 17.35 -2.11 -0.41
C ALA A 206 16.48 -1.48 -1.50
N ALA A 207 15.18 -1.35 -1.22
CA ALA A 207 14.18 -0.72 -2.07
C ALA A 207 13.03 -0.21 -1.22
N THR A 208 12.35 0.82 -1.69
CA THR A 208 11.04 1.25 -1.19
C THR A 208 10.02 1.08 -2.30
N VAL A 209 8.88 0.48 -1.96
CA VAL A 209 7.79 0.23 -2.90
C VAL A 209 6.46 0.71 -2.32
N GLY A 210 5.50 1.04 -3.20
CA GLY A 210 4.16 1.42 -2.75
C GLY A 210 3.16 1.46 -3.91
N GLU A 211 1.95 0.95 -3.65
CA GLU A 211 0.84 1.03 -4.61
C GLU A 211 -0.22 1.99 -4.10
N SER A 212 -0.55 3.01 -4.91
CA SER A 212 -1.64 3.95 -4.60
C SER A 212 -1.48 4.66 -3.25
N VAL A 213 -0.27 5.18 -3.01
CA VAL A 213 0.11 5.85 -1.75
C VAL A 213 0.10 7.35 -1.88
N LEU A 214 0.83 7.89 -2.88
CA LEU A 214 1.12 9.32 -2.99
C LEU A 214 -0.14 10.20 -3.02
N GLU A 215 -1.18 9.73 -3.70
CA GLU A 215 -2.45 10.45 -3.81
C GLU A 215 -3.18 10.61 -2.48
N ASN A 216 -2.89 9.75 -1.50
CA ASN A 216 -3.55 9.72 -0.19
C ASN A 216 -2.77 10.47 0.89
N LEU A 217 -1.52 10.85 0.63
CA LEU A 217 -0.70 11.60 1.58
C LEU A 217 -1.21 13.04 1.74
N THR A 218 -1.08 13.56 2.94
CA THR A 218 -1.37 14.98 3.22
C THR A 218 -0.29 15.86 2.60
N ASP A 219 0.97 15.40 2.65
CA ASP A 219 2.14 16.02 2.06
C ASP A 219 2.92 14.97 1.26
N PRO A 220 2.58 14.79 -0.05
CA PRO A 220 3.26 13.83 -0.91
C PRO A 220 4.75 14.12 -1.08
N GLU A 221 5.15 15.38 -1.07
CA GLU A 221 6.54 15.83 -1.19
C GLU A 221 7.36 15.35 0.01
N ALA A 222 6.85 15.51 1.24
CA ALA A 222 7.47 14.96 2.44
C ALA A 222 7.55 13.42 2.39
N GLY A 223 6.49 12.75 1.93
CA GLY A 223 6.48 11.30 1.76
C GLY A 223 7.54 10.81 0.78
N ILE A 224 7.70 11.47 -0.37
CA ILE A 224 8.73 11.14 -1.37
C ILE A 224 10.13 11.36 -0.77
N ALA A 225 10.36 12.46 -0.06
CA ALA A 225 11.63 12.75 0.60
C ALA A 225 11.99 11.68 1.64
N GLU A 226 11.00 11.21 2.43
CA GLU A 226 11.19 10.13 3.39
C GLU A 226 11.47 8.78 2.71
N MET A 227 10.74 8.42 1.65
CA MET A 227 11.00 7.21 0.86
C MET A 227 12.42 7.23 0.29
N ARG A 228 12.88 8.40 -0.22
CA ARG A 228 14.27 8.59 -0.65
C ARG A 228 15.25 8.42 0.52
N ARG A 229 14.99 9.06 1.68
CA ARG A 229 15.87 9.03 2.86
C ARG A 229 16.14 7.61 3.36
N VAL A 230 15.08 6.80 3.46
CA VAL A 230 15.18 5.44 4.01
C VAL A 230 15.72 4.43 3.00
N THR A 231 15.63 4.72 1.69
CA THR A 231 16.17 3.86 0.65
C THR A 231 17.68 4.10 0.50
N ARG A 232 18.47 3.03 0.46
CA ARG A 232 19.92 3.12 0.24
C ARG A 232 20.24 3.81 -1.08
N ALA A 233 21.41 4.44 -1.16
CA ALA A 233 21.91 5.06 -2.39
C ALA A 233 21.87 4.05 -3.56
N GLY A 234 21.36 4.47 -4.70
CA GLY A 234 21.16 3.64 -5.89
C GLY A 234 19.99 2.65 -5.80
N GLY A 235 19.38 2.50 -4.62
CA GLY A 235 18.20 1.64 -4.44
C GLY A 235 16.97 2.19 -5.17
N PRO A 236 16.10 1.34 -5.71
CA PRO A 236 14.89 1.77 -6.38
C PRO A 236 13.83 2.23 -5.37
N VAL A 237 13.14 3.33 -5.73
CA VAL A 237 11.83 3.72 -5.22
C VAL A 237 10.84 3.44 -6.34
N ALA A 238 9.93 2.48 -6.13
CA ALA A 238 9.01 2.00 -7.16
C ALA A 238 7.57 2.18 -6.70
N LEU A 239 6.79 2.96 -7.45
CA LEU A 239 5.46 3.39 -7.04
C LEU A 239 4.44 3.19 -8.17
N THR A 240 3.18 3.02 -7.79
CA THR A 240 2.03 3.26 -8.66
C THR A 240 1.14 4.33 -8.07
N THR A 241 0.48 5.11 -8.92
CA THR A 241 -0.52 6.11 -8.50
C THR A 241 -1.59 6.28 -9.59
N PRO A 242 -2.85 6.56 -9.23
CA PRO A 242 -3.86 6.93 -10.21
C PRO A 242 -3.46 8.18 -10.98
N ASN A 243 -3.76 8.16 -12.28
CA ASN A 243 -3.49 9.29 -13.16
C ASN A 243 -4.64 10.29 -13.09
N ARG A 244 -4.31 11.59 -12.85
CA ARG A 244 -5.28 12.68 -12.88
C ARG A 244 -6.07 12.72 -14.18
N HIS A 245 -5.43 12.47 -15.31
CA HIS A 245 -6.03 12.54 -16.63
C HIS A 245 -6.68 11.24 -17.09
N SER A 246 -6.87 10.27 -16.18
CA SER A 246 -7.56 9.01 -16.49
C SER A 246 -8.92 9.26 -17.15
N LEU A 247 -9.17 8.57 -18.27
CA LEU A 247 -10.50 8.47 -18.89
C LEU A 247 -11.34 7.33 -18.29
N GLY A 248 -10.72 6.46 -17.50
CA GLY A 248 -11.38 5.37 -16.81
C GLY A 248 -12.24 5.83 -15.64
N PRO A 249 -12.94 4.89 -15.00
CA PRO A 249 -13.72 5.18 -13.80
C PRO A 249 -12.80 5.52 -12.63
N ASP A 250 -13.21 6.52 -11.88
CA ASP A 250 -12.59 6.86 -10.60
C ASP A 250 -12.72 5.70 -9.61
N PRO A 251 -11.64 5.23 -8.98
CA PRO A 251 -11.69 4.03 -8.13
C PRO A 251 -12.58 4.19 -6.90
N HIS A 252 -12.77 5.41 -6.39
CA HIS A 252 -13.62 5.66 -5.22
C HIS A 252 -15.06 6.02 -5.60
N LEU A 253 -15.23 6.95 -6.55
CA LEU A 253 -16.54 7.47 -6.91
C LEU A 253 -17.20 6.70 -8.06
N GLY A 254 -16.46 5.83 -8.78
CA GLY A 254 -16.96 5.13 -9.96
C GLY A 254 -17.27 6.03 -11.16
N LEU A 255 -16.93 7.30 -11.10
CA LEU A 255 -17.26 8.31 -12.10
C LEU A 255 -16.22 8.32 -13.23
N LEU A 256 -16.64 8.16 -14.48
CA LEU A 256 -15.76 8.24 -15.65
C LEU A 256 -15.09 9.62 -15.75
N ALA A 257 -13.79 9.61 -16.05
CA ALA A 257 -12.96 10.82 -16.18
C ALA A 257 -13.04 11.73 -14.93
N GLY A 258 -13.06 11.14 -13.75
CA GLY A 258 -13.23 11.87 -12.49
C GLY A 258 -12.21 12.98 -12.29
N GLY A 259 -10.93 12.75 -12.64
CA GLY A 259 -9.85 13.73 -12.50
C GLY A 259 -9.93 14.95 -13.41
N TRP A 260 -10.77 14.91 -14.45
CA TRP A 260 -11.05 16.05 -15.35
C TRP A 260 -12.18 16.96 -14.83
N ARG A 261 -12.88 16.53 -13.78
CA ARG A 261 -14.03 17.27 -13.25
C ARG A 261 -13.60 18.22 -12.14
N SER A 262 -14.33 19.31 -12.01
CA SER A 262 -14.12 20.25 -10.90
C SER A 262 -14.44 19.60 -9.55
N LEU A 263 -13.75 20.01 -8.51
CA LEU A 263 -13.99 19.54 -7.14
C LEU A 263 -15.46 19.71 -6.72
N GLY A 264 -16.10 20.82 -7.15
CA GLY A 264 -17.54 21.05 -6.90
C GLY A 264 -18.44 20.02 -7.58
N ALA A 265 -18.10 19.57 -8.81
CA ALA A 265 -18.85 18.52 -9.49
C ALA A 265 -18.69 17.16 -8.80
N LEU A 266 -17.48 16.83 -8.35
CA LEU A 266 -17.21 15.61 -7.59
C LEU A 266 -17.94 15.60 -6.25
N ARG A 267 -17.93 16.71 -5.51
CA ARG A 267 -18.69 16.85 -4.25
C ARG A 267 -20.19 16.66 -4.45
N ARG A 268 -20.77 17.29 -5.47
CA ARG A 268 -22.19 17.10 -5.79
C ARG A 268 -22.52 15.66 -6.16
N HIS A 269 -21.63 14.98 -6.89
CA HIS A 269 -21.82 13.58 -7.23
C HIS A 269 -21.78 12.72 -5.96
N ALA A 270 -20.76 12.87 -5.12
CA ALA A 270 -20.64 12.12 -3.86
C ALA A 270 -21.88 12.33 -2.95
N GLN A 271 -22.35 13.57 -2.80
CA GLN A 271 -23.57 13.86 -2.03
C GLN A 271 -24.82 13.18 -2.58
N ARG A 272 -24.99 13.16 -3.92
CA ARG A 272 -26.16 12.52 -4.57
C ARG A 272 -26.15 11.01 -4.45
N THR A 273 -24.96 10.40 -4.39
CA THR A 273 -24.78 8.95 -4.35
C THR A 273 -24.54 8.42 -2.92
N GLY A 274 -24.56 9.29 -1.91
CA GLY A 274 -24.25 8.89 -0.52
C GLY A 274 -22.81 8.46 -0.29
N GLN A 275 -21.89 8.82 -1.20
CA GLN A 275 -20.50 8.40 -1.13
C GLN A 275 -19.64 9.41 -0.35
N VAL A 276 -18.62 8.92 0.35
CA VAL A 276 -17.63 9.78 1.01
C VAL A 276 -16.68 10.34 -0.04
N MET A 277 -16.47 11.65 0.00
CA MET A 277 -15.51 12.31 -0.88
C MET A 277 -14.08 11.94 -0.47
N PRO A 278 -13.27 11.33 -1.34
CA PRO A 278 -11.90 10.98 -0.99
C PRO A 278 -11.03 12.24 -0.81
N ARG A 279 -10.20 12.21 0.22
CA ARG A 279 -9.14 13.21 0.43
C ARG A 279 -7.91 12.72 -0.33
N ARG A 280 -7.69 13.26 -1.53
CA ARG A 280 -6.57 12.83 -2.36
C ARG A 280 -6.11 13.91 -3.32
N ARG A 281 -4.83 13.84 -3.68
CA ARG A 281 -4.21 14.61 -4.75
C ARG A 281 -3.79 13.68 -5.88
N LEU A 282 -4.42 13.79 -7.04
CA LEU A 282 -4.04 13.02 -8.23
C LEU A 282 -2.92 13.74 -8.99
N PHE A 283 -2.03 12.97 -9.59
CA PHE A 283 -0.91 13.44 -10.38
C PHE A 283 -1.13 13.15 -11.86
N SER A 284 -0.81 14.10 -12.74
CA SER A 284 -0.53 13.81 -14.15
C SER A 284 0.86 13.18 -14.28
N PRO A 285 1.21 12.58 -15.44
CA PRO A 285 2.56 12.04 -15.65
C PRO A 285 3.67 13.07 -15.41
N HIS A 286 3.47 14.30 -15.82
CA HIS A 286 4.44 15.39 -15.66
C HIS A 286 4.59 15.80 -14.20
N GLU A 287 3.47 16.09 -13.52
CA GLU A 287 3.46 16.46 -12.10
C GLU A 287 4.09 15.38 -11.21
N LEU A 288 3.88 14.09 -11.54
CA LEU A 288 4.50 12.98 -10.82
C LEU A 288 6.02 13.00 -10.96
N VAL A 289 6.52 13.22 -12.19
CA VAL A 289 7.97 13.28 -12.44
C VAL A 289 8.59 14.46 -11.71
N ASP A 290 7.93 15.62 -11.72
CA ASP A 290 8.44 16.81 -11.05
C ASP A 290 8.45 16.63 -9.53
N ALA A 291 7.37 16.12 -8.93
CA ALA A 291 7.32 15.84 -7.49
C ALA A 291 8.43 14.85 -7.05
N LEU A 292 8.71 13.82 -7.87
CA LEU A 292 9.78 12.87 -7.57
C LEU A 292 11.16 13.53 -7.65
N ARG A 293 11.40 14.43 -8.62
CA ARG A 293 12.65 15.20 -8.73
C ARG A 293 12.84 16.17 -7.58
N GLU A 294 11.78 16.91 -7.23
CA GLU A 294 11.77 17.83 -6.09
C GLU A 294 12.05 17.10 -4.78
N GLY A 295 11.54 15.86 -4.63
CA GLY A 295 11.88 14.96 -3.53
C GLY A 295 13.29 14.37 -3.58
N GLY A 296 14.11 14.73 -4.59
CA GLY A 296 15.50 14.32 -4.74
C GLY A 296 15.71 12.91 -5.27
N LEU A 297 14.73 12.37 -6.02
CA LEU A 297 14.86 11.12 -6.75
C LEU A 297 15.33 11.36 -8.18
N GLU A 298 16.15 10.47 -8.70
CA GLU A 298 16.74 10.55 -10.04
C GLU A 298 16.44 9.33 -10.89
N THR A 299 16.90 9.34 -12.14
CA THR A 299 16.73 8.23 -13.10
C THR A 299 15.28 7.76 -13.18
N ILE A 300 14.35 8.73 -13.25
CA ILE A 300 12.92 8.46 -13.20
C ILE A 300 12.46 7.84 -14.52
N ARG A 301 11.85 6.66 -14.42
CA ARG A 301 11.23 5.96 -15.55
C ARG A 301 9.75 5.75 -15.25
N ILE A 302 8.90 6.12 -16.19
CA ILE A 302 7.45 6.00 -16.07
C ILE A 302 6.90 5.11 -17.18
N ALA A 303 5.93 4.27 -16.85
CA ALA A 303 5.24 3.42 -17.80
C ALA A 303 3.78 3.16 -17.43
N LEU A 304 3.12 2.57 -18.38
CA LEU A 304 1.78 2.00 -18.21
C LEU A 304 1.90 0.66 -17.47
N PRO A 305 1.23 0.45 -16.33
CA PRO A 305 1.24 -0.84 -15.65
C PRO A 305 0.58 -1.93 -16.50
N ARG A 306 0.88 -3.19 -16.21
CA ARG A 306 0.15 -4.33 -16.77
C ARG A 306 -1.17 -4.53 -16.02
N PHE A 307 -2.17 -5.02 -16.74
CA PHE A 307 -3.34 -5.63 -16.10
C PHE A 307 -3.05 -7.11 -15.86
N ALA A 308 -3.34 -7.58 -14.65
CA ALA A 308 -3.29 -9.01 -14.35
C ALA A 308 -4.44 -9.77 -15.04
N ASP A 309 -4.21 -11.04 -15.36
CA ASP A 309 -5.25 -11.88 -15.98
C ASP A 309 -6.50 -12.02 -15.08
N ALA A 310 -6.33 -12.05 -13.76
CA ALA A 310 -7.43 -12.03 -12.80
C ALA A 310 -8.28 -10.74 -12.87
N GLN A 311 -7.72 -9.62 -13.29
CA GLN A 311 -8.47 -8.38 -13.51
C GLN A 311 -9.29 -8.42 -14.80
N ARG A 312 -8.96 -9.33 -15.72
CA ARG A 312 -9.69 -9.59 -16.99
C ARG A 312 -10.81 -10.61 -16.80
N ALA A 313 -10.60 -11.56 -15.88
CA ALA A 313 -11.55 -12.64 -15.64
C ALA A 313 -12.92 -12.09 -15.23
N GLY A 314 -13.97 -12.54 -15.92
CA GLY A 314 -15.36 -12.13 -15.66
C GLY A 314 -15.73 -10.74 -16.17
N GLN A 315 -14.83 -10.04 -16.88
CA GLN A 315 -15.15 -8.75 -17.51
C GLN A 315 -16.02 -8.94 -18.77
N PRO A 316 -16.89 -7.99 -19.09
CA PRO A 316 -17.61 -8.00 -20.37
C PRO A 316 -16.65 -8.01 -21.55
N PRO A 317 -17.01 -8.63 -22.71
CA PRO A 317 -16.11 -8.77 -23.86
C PRO A 317 -15.53 -7.45 -24.38
N HIS A 318 -16.27 -6.34 -24.30
CA HIS A 318 -15.78 -5.02 -24.72
C HIS A 318 -14.68 -4.48 -23.80
N ILE A 319 -14.72 -4.81 -22.50
CA ILE A 319 -13.67 -4.45 -21.54
C ILE A 319 -12.42 -5.31 -21.78
N ASP A 320 -12.57 -6.61 -22.01
CA ASP A 320 -11.45 -7.48 -22.34
C ASP A 320 -10.75 -7.04 -23.64
N LEU A 321 -11.51 -6.67 -24.66
CA LEU A 321 -10.98 -6.08 -25.89
C LEU A 321 -10.24 -4.76 -25.65
N ALA A 322 -10.77 -3.89 -24.80
CA ALA A 322 -10.11 -2.64 -24.42
C ALA A 322 -8.78 -2.88 -23.68
N ILE A 323 -8.74 -3.87 -22.78
CA ILE A 323 -7.49 -4.28 -22.11
C ILE A 323 -6.49 -4.86 -23.12
N ALA A 324 -6.94 -5.68 -24.08
CA ALA A 324 -6.08 -6.20 -25.14
C ALA A 324 -5.49 -5.09 -26.02
N ALA A 325 -6.32 -4.12 -26.42
CA ALA A 325 -5.87 -2.94 -27.15
C ALA A 325 -4.87 -2.09 -26.35
N TYR A 326 -5.11 -1.91 -25.04
CA TYR A 326 -4.19 -1.25 -24.13
C TYR A 326 -2.83 -1.99 -24.05
N HIS A 327 -2.82 -3.32 -23.96
CA HIS A 327 -1.58 -4.10 -23.95
C HIS A 327 -0.80 -4.00 -25.27
N LEU A 328 -1.50 -3.90 -26.40
CA LEU A 328 -0.88 -3.63 -27.69
C LEU A 328 -0.29 -2.21 -27.72
N ALA A 329 -1.04 -1.20 -27.29
CA ALA A 329 -0.62 0.19 -27.25
C ALA A 329 0.63 0.41 -26.39
N ARG A 330 0.78 -0.33 -25.27
CA ARG A 330 2.01 -0.30 -24.44
C ARG A 330 3.28 -0.65 -25.21
N ARG A 331 3.18 -1.48 -26.25
CA ARG A 331 4.32 -1.98 -27.05
C ARG A 331 4.70 -1.06 -28.21
N LEU A 332 3.81 -0.15 -28.60
CA LEU A 332 4.00 0.76 -29.73
C LEU A 332 4.56 2.11 -29.24
N PRO A 333 5.83 2.47 -29.55
CA PRO A 333 6.49 3.64 -28.95
C PRO A 333 5.72 4.95 -29.08
N GLY A 334 5.20 5.29 -30.25
CA GLY A 334 4.44 6.52 -30.48
C GLY A 334 3.09 6.53 -29.75
N VAL A 335 2.37 5.42 -29.80
CA VAL A 335 1.04 5.27 -29.16
C VAL A 335 1.17 5.25 -27.64
N ARG A 336 2.20 4.58 -27.13
CA ARG A 336 2.47 4.49 -25.68
C ARG A 336 2.51 5.85 -25.01
N GLY A 337 3.17 6.83 -25.63
CA GLY A 337 3.26 8.19 -25.09
C GLY A 337 1.91 8.88 -24.94
N VAL A 338 1.02 8.71 -25.91
CA VAL A 338 -0.35 9.25 -25.88
C VAL A 338 -1.18 8.52 -24.80
N VAL A 339 -1.16 7.19 -24.79
CA VAL A 339 -1.93 6.39 -23.82
C VAL A 339 -1.47 6.68 -22.39
N LEU A 340 -0.19 6.94 -22.16
CA LEU A 340 0.36 7.30 -20.85
C LEU A 340 -0.34 8.55 -20.27
N GLN A 341 -0.73 9.51 -21.11
CA GLN A 341 -1.39 10.73 -20.65
C GLN A 341 -2.79 10.47 -20.07
N VAL A 342 -3.48 9.43 -20.52
CA VAL A 342 -4.88 9.17 -20.19
C VAL A 342 -5.14 7.80 -19.54
N ALA A 343 -4.11 7.02 -19.31
CA ALA A 343 -4.20 5.72 -18.66
C ALA A 343 -4.71 5.85 -17.22
N PRO A 344 -5.40 4.83 -16.67
CA PRO A 344 -5.97 4.92 -15.34
C PRO A 344 -4.93 4.99 -14.21
N THR A 345 -3.78 4.38 -14.40
CA THR A 345 -2.72 4.29 -13.39
C THR A 345 -1.35 4.49 -14.05
N LEU A 346 -0.45 5.11 -13.34
CA LEU A 346 0.96 5.30 -13.70
C LEU A 346 1.83 4.38 -12.85
N ALA A 347 2.81 3.72 -13.46
CA ALA A 347 3.86 3.02 -12.76
C ALA A 347 5.17 3.79 -12.92
N VAL A 348 5.91 3.97 -11.86
CA VAL A 348 7.18 4.70 -11.87
C VAL A 348 8.25 3.95 -11.09
N VAL A 349 9.47 4.01 -11.59
CA VAL A 349 10.68 3.61 -10.88
C VAL A 349 11.65 4.77 -10.92
N ALA A 350 12.11 5.18 -9.76
CA ALA A 350 13.14 6.20 -9.58
C ALA A 350 14.27 5.63 -8.70
N ARG A 351 15.40 6.32 -8.63
CA ARG A 351 16.52 5.91 -7.79
C ARG A 351 16.84 6.94 -6.73
N SER A 352 17.09 6.45 -5.52
CA SER A 352 17.62 7.26 -4.44
C SER A 352 19.07 7.63 -4.75
N THR A 353 19.39 8.91 -4.66
CA THR A 353 20.78 9.39 -4.81
C THR A 353 21.51 9.39 -3.47
N ALA A 354 22.84 9.29 -3.51
CA ALA A 354 23.65 9.58 -2.34
C ALA A 354 23.38 11.03 -1.90
N ARG A 355 23.27 11.28 -0.59
CA ARG A 355 23.30 12.67 -0.11
C ARG A 355 24.64 13.27 -0.49
N SER A 356 24.63 14.40 -1.17
CA SER A 356 25.81 15.28 -1.21
C SER A 356 26.07 15.70 0.24
N THR A 357 27.16 15.24 0.80
CA THR A 357 27.65 15.64 2.13
C THR A 357 28.06 17.09 2.11
#